data_f4f2e6233cf3442d43eda69ce57dd91a
#
_entry.id   f4f2e6233cf3442d43eda69ce57dd91a
#
_cell.length_a   1.000
_cell.length_b   1.000
_cell.length_c   1.000
_cell.angle_alpha   90.00
_cell.angle_beta   90.00
_cell.angle_gamma   90.00
#
_symmetry.space_group_name_H-M   'P 1'
#
loop_
_entity.id
_entity.type
_entity.pdbx_description
1 polymer ?
#
loop_
_entity_poly.entity_id
_entity_poly.type
_entity_poly.pdbx_seq_one_letter_code
_entity_poly.pdbx_strand_id
1 'polypeptide(L)'
;MEMEICLGSITLLQNIPKLINIKDEPYILTKNDNGEPLLYSAICPHQHNVVKDLKKDEWRCPSHEWTFKPDSGKCINVPSSSLKKIKIQIKKNFLYASIEEQFQEKIIIDKGPKILPKITIVGSASLLIEWEGFNILTDPWMERLAVFDSWINYPPSEIKISELPKIDAIWISHEHSDHFHEHTLSLLDKNIPVYLPDFDKQRLAKKAKKIGFKNIKSMSSGKLFEITDNIKMMSFNSGSIWNDSILYLQLGNFKILNVNDAGFN
;
A
#
# COMPACT_ATOMS: atom_id res chain seq x y z
N MET A 1 -21.20 3.92 -9.40
CA MET A 1 -22.57 3.71 -9.92
C MET A 1 -22.92 2.24 -9.66
N GLU A 2 -24.13 1.92 -9.16
CA GLU A 2 -24.55 0.50 -9.06
C GLU A 2 -24.93 0.01 -10.45
N MET A 3 -24.37 -1.13 -10.85
CA MET A 3 -24.69 -1.80 -12.10
C MET A 3 -25.44 -3.10 -11.80
N GLU A 4 -26.57 -3.31 -12.46
CA GLU A 4 -27.30 -4.56 -12.36
C GLU A 4 -26.76 -5.56 -13.39
N ILE A 5 -26.32 -6.74 -12.93
CA ILE A 5 -25.74 -7.81 -13.76
C ILE A 5 -26.62 -9.04 -13.69
N CYS A 6 -27.01 -9.57 -14.86
CA CYS A 6 -27.69 -10.85 -14.95
C CYS A 6 -26.70 -12.00 -14.71
N LEU A 7 -26.94 -12.79 -13.68
CA LEU A 7 -26.11 -13.96 -13.33
C LEU A 7 -26.53 -15.22 -14.09
N GLY A 8 -27.76 -15.31 -14.54
CA GLY A 8 -28.35 -16.47 -15.22
C GLY A 8 -29.66 -16.89 -14.63
N SER A 9 -30.17 -18.06 -15.07
CA SER A 9 -31.43 -18.60 -14.64
C SER A 9 -31.43 -18.95 -13.14
N ILE A 10 -32.62 -18.96 -12.53
CA ILE A 10 -32.89 -19.43 -11.14
C ILE A 10 -32.35 -20.84 -10.88
N THR A 11 -32.13 -21.66 -11.91
CA THR A 11 -31.49 -22.97 -11.79
C THR A 11 -30.09 -22.90 -11.19
N LEU A 12 -29.43 -21.73 -11.19
CA LEU A 12 -28.19 -21.50 -10.48
C LEU A 12 -28.31 -21.71 -8.96
N LEU A 13 -29.50 -21.66 -8.37
CA LEU A 13 -29.73 -21.96 -6.95
C LEU A 13 -29.79 -23.48 -6.65
N GLN A 14 -29.52 -24.32 -7.63
CA GLN A 14 -29.26 -25.73 -7.42
C GLN A 14 -27.79 -25.95 -7.04
N ASN A 15 -27.54 -26.94 -6.17
CA ASN A 15 -26.18 -27.28 -5.69
C ASN A 15 -25.41 -26.08 -5.07
N ILE A 16 -26.07 -25.41 -4.14
CA ILE A 16 -25.49 -24.30 -3.35
C ILE A 16 -25.17 -24.77 -1.91
N PRO A 17 -24.24 -24.14 -1.17
CA PRO A 17 -23.46 -22.94 -1.58
C PRO A 17 -22.42 -23.25 -2.66
N LYS A 18 -22.15 -22.29 -3.51
CA LYS A 18 -21.09 -22.41 -4.54
C LYS A 18 -20.40 -21.08 -4.87
N LEU A 19 -19.19 -21.18 -5.35
CA LEU A 19 -18.45 -20.05 -5.92
C LEU A 19 -18.95 -19.77 -7.34
N ILE A 20 -19.13 -18.50 -7.64
CA ILE A 20 -19.38 -17.98 -8.98
C ILE A 20 -18.46 -16.79 -9.22
N ASN A 21 -18.06 -16.54 -10.45
CA ASN A 21 -17.30 -15.36 -10.81
C ASN A 21 -18.20 -14.33 -11.49
N ILE A 22 -18.08 -13.07 -11.07
CA ILE A 22 -18.76 -11.93 -11.68
C ILE A 22 -17.69 -10.89 -11.96
N LYS A 23 -17.45 -10.59 -13.24
CA LYS A 23 -16.37 -9.68 -13.68
C LYS A 23 -15.01 -10.06 -13.04
N ASP A 24 -14.63 -11.32 -13.14
CA ASP A 24 -13.39 -11.91 -12.62
C ASP A 24 -13.23 -11.90 -11.08
N GLU A 25 -14.22 -11.40 -10.34
CA GLU A 25 -14.24 -11.43 -8.88
C GLU A 25 -15.06 -12.64 -8.36
N PRO A 26 -14.57 -13.32 -7.31
CA PRO A 26 -15.26 -14.49 -6.75
C PRO A 26 -16.35 -14.09 -5.76
N TYR A 27 -17.52 -14.74 -5.89
CA TYR A 27 -18.65 -14.58 -5.00
C TYR A 27 -19.20 -15.93 -4.55
N ILE A 28 -19.84 -15.97 -3.39
CA ILE A 28 -20.54 -17.13 -2.85
C ILE A 28 -22.04 -16.94 -3.09
N LEU A 29 -22.62 -17.78 -3.92
CA LEU A 29 -24.06 -17.84 -4.12
C LEU A 29 -24.66 -18.91 -3.21
N THR A 30 -25.67 -18.54 -2.42
CA THR A 30 -26.42 -19.41 -1.53
C THR A 30 -27.88 -18.97 -1.44
N LYS A 31 -28.64 -19.54 -0.50
CA LYS A 31 -30.01 -19.12 -0.18
C LYS A 31 -30.24 -19.18 1.33
N ASN A 32 -31.19 -18.39 1.82
CA ASN A 32 -31.64 -18.49 3.20
C ASN A 32 -32.64 -19.67 3.38
N ASP A 33 -33.13 -19.88 4.61
CA ASP A 33 -34.08 -20.94 4.95
C ASP A 33 -35.41 -20.78 4.23
N ASN A 34 -35.80 -19.58 3.81
CA ASN A 34 -36.99 -19.29 3.02
C ASN A 34 -36.81 -19.56 1.52
N GLY A 35 -35.61 -19.99 1.09
CA GLY A 35 -35.28 -20.25 -0.31
C GLY A 35 -34.88 -19.00 -1.10
N GLU A 36 -34.77 -17.81 -0.47
CA GLU A 36 -34.38 -16.56 -1.13
C GLU A 36 -32.90 -16.55 -1.42
N PRO A 37 -32.47 -16.06 -2.60
CA PRO A 37 -31.04 -16.01 -2.96
C PRO A 37 -30.24 -15.05 -2.08
N LEU A 38 -29.08 -15.50 -1.69
CA LEU A 38 -28.08 -14.68 -1.00
C LEU A 38 -26.77 -14.70 -1.80
N LEU A 39 -26.12 -13.54 -1.87
CA LEU A 39 -24.84 -13.38 -2.56
C LEU A 39 -23.87 -12.63 -1.66
N TYR A 40 -22.67 -13.18 -1.49
CA TYR A 40 -21.61 -12.57 -0.70
C TYR A 40 -20.32 -12.49 -1.53
N SER A 41 -19.52 -11.45 -1.33
CA SER A 41 -18.13 -11.49 -1.81
C SER A 41 -17.42 -12.68 -1.17
N ALA A 42 -16.69 -13.46 -1.97
CA ALA A 42 -15.87 -14.55 -1.45
C ALA A 42 -14.51 -14.08 -0.93
N ILE A 43 -14.22 -12.78 -1.02
CA ILE A 43 -12.96 -12.20 -0.53
C ILE A 43 -13.02 -12.06 0.99
N CYS A 44 -12.11 -12.77 1.66
CA CYS A 44 -11.95 -12.70 3.12
C CYS A 44 -11.50 -11.29 3.54
N PRO A 45 -12.18 -10.62 4.48
CA PRO A 45 -11.82 -9.27 4.91
C PRO A 45 -10.50 -9.17 5.67
N HIS A 46 -9.90 -10.30 6.06
CA HIS A 46 -8.61 -10.31 6.77
C HIS A 46 -7.44 -9.96 5.83
N GLN A 47 -7.13 -10.81 4.86
CA GLN A 47 -6.01 -10.65 3.93
C GLN A 47 -6.40 -10.91 2.48
N HIS A 48 -7.64 -10.63 2.11
CA HIS A 48 -8.17 -10.70 0.75
C HIS A 48 -8.05 -12.08 0.06
N ASN A 49 -7.82 -13.17 0.80
CA ASN A 49 -7.84 -14.51 0.26
C ASN A 49 -9.28 -14.98 -0.01
N VAL A 50 -9.44 -15.91 -0.94
CA VAL A 50 -10.76 -16.42 -1.32
C VAL A 50 -11.24 -17.47 -0.33
N VAL A 51 -12.45 -17.31 0.20
CA VAL A 51 -13.15 -18.30 1.00
C VAL A 51 -13.59 -19.43 0.09
N LYS A 52 -13.00 -20.62 0.20
CA LYS A 52 -13.18 -21.75 -0.75
C LYS A 52 -13.84 -22.96 -0.13
N ASP A 53 -13.67 -23.22 1.16
CA ASP A 53 -14.29 -24.35 1.85
C ASP A 53 -15.72 -23.98 2.24
N LEU A 54 -16.67 -24.33 1.37
CA LEU A 54 -18.08 -23.97 1.48
C LEU A 54 -18.89 -25.19 1.92
N LYS A 55 -19.02 -25.37 3.25
CA LYS A 55 -19.92 -26.35 3.82
C LYS A 55 -21.33 -25.77 4.02
N LYS A 56 -22.30 -26.63 4.29
CA LYS A 56 -23.70 -26.23 4.52
C LYS A 56 -23.83 -25.29 5.71
N ASP A 57 -23.08 -25.53 6.78
CA ASP A 57 -23.25 -24.85 8.07
C ASP A 57 -22.15 -23.83 8.35
N GLU A 58 -21.04 -23.84 7.60
CA GLU A 58 -19.94 -22.92 7.75
C GLU A 58 -19.12 -22.77 6.47
N TRP A 59 -18.53 -21.56 6.28
CA TRP A 59 -17.57 -21.29 5.21
C TRP A 59 -16.24 -20.91 5.80
N ARG A 60 -15.14 -21.44 5.27
CA ARG A 60 -13.80 -21.23 5.82
C ARG A 60 -12.84 -20.64 4.82
N CYS A 61 -12.07 -19.66 5.29
CA CYS A 61 -10.91 -19.14 4.57
C CYS A 61 -9.71 -20.06 4.83
N PRO A 62 -9.04 -20.60 3.78
CA PRO A 62 -7.97 -21.58 3.97
C PRO A 62 -6.69 -21.00 4.53
N SER A 63 -6.48 -19.65 4.48
CA SER A 63 -5.23 -19.04 4.87
C SER A 63 -5.07 -18.92 6.40
N HIS A 64 -6.13 -18.46 7.11
CA HIS A 64 -6.08 -18.23 8.56
C HIS A 64 -7.31 -18.77 9.28
N GLU A 65 -8.03 -19.69 8.65
CA GLU A 65 -9.17 -20.41 9.22
C GLU A 65 -10.34 -19.51 9.70
N TRP A 66 -10.43 -18.27 9.18
CA TRP A 66 -11.59 -17.44 9.46
C TRP A 66 -12.85 -18.12 8.94
N THR A 67 -13.81 -18.31 9.83
CA THR A 67 -15.05 -19.08 9.59
C THR A 67 -16.23 -18.13 9.57
N PHE A 68 -17.11 -18.29 8.58
CA PHE A 68 -18.25 -17.42 8.34
C PHE A 68 -19.56 -18.20 8.35
N LYS A 69 -20.62 -17.57 8.88
CA LYS A 69 -21.98 -18.12 8.88
C LYS A 69 -22.64 -17.95 7.52
N PRO A 70 -23.22 -18.99 6.91
CA PRO A 70 -23.83 -18.93 5.57
C PRO A 70 -25.05 -18.01 5.46
N ASP A 71 -25.81 -17.85 6.54
CA ASP A 71 -27.03 -17.05 6.60
C ASP A 71 -26.80 -15.56 6.61
N SER A 72 -25.71 -15.12 7.27
CA SER A 72 -25.42 -13.71 7.56
C SER A 72 -24.09 -13.22 7.02
N GLY A 73 -23.20 -14.12 6.61
CA GLY A 73 -21.81 -13.78 6.24
C GLY A 73 -20.94 -13.32 7.41
N LYS A 74 -21.46 -13.33 8.66
CA LYS A 74 -20.71 -12.89 9.86
C LYS A 74 -19.59 -13.86 10.17
N CYS A 75 -18.42 -13.31 10.52
CA CYS A 75 -17.29 -14.10 10.97
C CYS A 75 -17.54 -14.62 12.40
N ILE A 76 -17.28 -15.91 12.61
CA ILE A 76 -17.46 -16.58 13.91
C ILE A 76 -16.29 -16.27 14.83
N ASN A 77 -15.06 -16.31 14.29
CA ASN A 77 -13.82 -16.08 15.06
C ASN A 77 -13.63 -14.60 15.39
N VAL A 78 -14.11 -13.70 14.53
CA VAL A 78 -13.97 -12.25 14.67
C VAL A 78 -15.34 -11.60 14.47
N PRO A 79 -16.18 -11.47 15.52
CA PRO A 79 -17.58 -11.06 15.38
C PRO A 79 -17.80 -9.65 14.79
N SER A 80 -16.79 -8.78 14.82
CA SER A 80 -16.81 -7.45 14.18
C SER A 80 -16.67 -7.48 12.67
N SER A 81 -16.31 -8.63 12.09
CA SER A 81 -16.05 -8.81 10.65
C SER A 81 -17.15 -9.62 9.99
N SER A 82 -17.37 -9.37 8.70
CA SER A 82 -18.31 -10.12 7.87
C SER A 82 -17.90 -10.09 6.41
N LEU A 83 -18.33 -11.08 5.63
CA LEU A 83 -18.28 -11.01 4.17
C LEU A 83 -19.24 -9.92 3.67
N LYS A 84 -18.83 -9.16 2.65
CA LYS A 84 -19.68 -8.13 2.05
C LYS A 84 -20.89 -8.80 1.38
N LYS A 85 -22.10 -8.48 1.87
CA LYS A 85 -23.35 -8.94 1.26
C LYS A 85 -23.65 -8.10 0.03
N ILE A 86 -24.01 -8.76 -1.06
CA ILE A 86 -24.36 -8.15 -2.34
C ILE A 86 -25.88 -8.25 -2.53
N LYS A 87 -26.49 -7.18 -2.97
CA LYS A 87 -27.91 -7.16 -3.27
C LYS A 87 -28.19 -8.04 -4.48
N ILE A 88 -29.09 -9.02 -4.33
CA ILE A 88 -29.51 -9.94 -5.38
C ILE A 88 -31.02 -9.98 -5.43
N GLN A 89 -31.60 -10.14 -6.62
CA GLN A 89 -33.05 -10.22 -6.83
C GLN A 89 -33.38 -11.16 -7.98
N ILE A 90 -34.58 -11.69 -7.95
CA ILE A 90 -35.15 -12.54 -9.03
C ILE A 90 -36.06 -11.67 -9.88
N LYS A 91 -35.84 -11.69 -11.21
CA LYS A 91 -36.71 -11.07 -12.21
C LYS A 91 -36.97 -12.08 -13.34
N LYS A 92 -38.20 -12.43 -13.62
CA LYS A 92 -38.59 -13.32 -14.74
C LYS A 92 -37.77 -14.62 -14.79
N ASN A 93 -37.58 -15.28 -13.63
CA ASN A 93 -36.77 -16.50 -13.45
C ASN A 93 -35.27 -16.35 -13.71
N PHE A 94 -34.74 -15.13 -13.66
CA PHE A 94 -33.30 -14.85 -13.71
C PHE A 94 -32.83 -14.15 -12.44
N LEU A 95 -31.60 -14.43 -12.04
CA LEU A 95 -30.91 -13.80 -10.91
C LEU A 95 -30.20 -12.57 -11.40
N TYR A 96 -30.35 -11.45 -10.69
CA TYR A 96 -29.64 -10.19 -10.94
C TYR A 96 -28.93 -9.74 -9.68
N ALA A 97 -27.65 -9.41 -9.79
CA ALA A 97 -26.87 -8.83 -8.71
C ALA A 97 -26.63 -7.34 -8.96
N SER A 98 -26.78 -6.52 -7.91
CA SER A 98 -26.39 -5.10 -7.94
C SER A 98 -24.95 -5.00 -7.45
N ILE A 99 -24.03 -4.80 -8.35
CA ILE A 99 -22.60 -4.66 -8.03
C ILE A 99 -22.23 -3.20 -8.12
N GLU A 100 -21.62 -2.67 -7.05
CA GLU A 100 -20.99 -1.37 -7.13
C GLU A 100 -19.89 -1.44 -8.18
N GLU A 101 -19.93 -0.56 -9.15
CA GLU A 101 -18.80 -0.35 -10.03
C GLU A 101 -17.65 0.08 -9.13
N GLN A 102 -16.77 -0.86 -8.76
CA GLN A 102 -15.46 -0.44 -8.30
C GLN A 102 -14.90 0.33 -9.48
N PHE A 103 -14.62 1.61 -9.29
CA PHE A 103 -13.76 2.35 -10.19
C PHE A 103 -12.45 1.57 -10.22
N GLN A 104 -12.37 0.58 -11.12
CA GLN A 104 -11.08 0.27 -11.69
C GLN A 104 -10.71 1.58 -12.36
N GLU A 105 -9.79 2.32 -11.74
CA GLU A 105 -9.04 3.30 -12.51
C GLU A 105 -8.71 2.54 -13.79
N LYS A 106 -9.31 2.95 -14.90
CA LYS A 106 -8.89 2.48 -16.21
C LYS A 106 -7.40 2.71 -16.18
N ILE A 107 -6.63 1.63 -16.05
CA ILE A 107 -5.21 1.69 -16.34
C ILE A 107 -5.22 2.03 -17.81
N ILE A 108 -5.15 3.33 -18.10
CA ILE A 108 -4.86 3.83 -19.44
C ILE A 108 -3.47 3.30 -19.66
N ILE A 109 -3.39 2.15 -20.34
CA ILE A 109 -2.12 1.64 -20.83
C ILE A 109 -1.73 2.64 -21.92
N ASP A 110 -1.07 3.70 -21.47
CA ASP A 110 -0.36 4.61 -22.35
C ASP A 110 0.70 3.77 -23.07
N LYS A 111 0.47 3.56 -24.38
CA LYS A 111 1.32 2.72 -25.23
C LYS A 111 2.60 3.44 -25.69
N GLY A 112 2.90 4.62 -25.13
CA GLY A 112 4.19 5.27 -25.32
C GLY A 112 5.33 4.47 -24.66
N PRO A 113 6.59 4.66 -25.07
CA PRO A 113 7.75 4.06 -24.40
C PRO A 113 7.77 4.56 -22.95
N LYS A 114 7.39 3.70 -22.01
CA LYS A 114 7.39 4.04 -20.58
C LYS A 114 8.82 3.96 -20.07
N ILE A 115 9.38 5.09 -19.71
CA ILE A 115 10.62 5.11 -18.94
C ILE A 115 10.25 4.60 -17.55
N LEU A 116 10.69 3.38 -17.25
CA LEU A 116 10.47 2.78 -15.93
C LEU A 116 11.33 3.48 -14.88
N PRO A 117 10.82 3.72 -13.67
CA PRO A 117 11.66 4.13 -12.55
C PRO A 117 12.74 3.08 -12.29
N LYS A 118 13.98 3.52 -12.15
CA LYS A 118 15.09 2.69 -11.71
C LYS A 118 15.25 2.86 -10.21
N ILE A 119 15.22 1.77 -9.46
CA ILE A 119 15.41 1.75 -8.01
C ILE A 119 16.69 1.00 -7.71
N THR A 120 17.64 1.66 -7.10
CA THR A 120 18.92 1.08 -6.68
C THR A 120 18.97 1.07 -5.15
N ILE A 121 19.22 -0.10 -4.56
CA ILE A 121 19.50 -0.22 -3.12
C ILE A 121 20.93 0.25 -2.92
N VAL A 122 21.08 1.35 -2.20
CA VAL A 122 22.40 1.96 -1.96
C VAL A 122 23.02 1.43 -0.67
N GLY A 123 22.19 1.09 0.32
CA GLY A 123 22.64 0.49 1.57
C GLY A 123 21.50 0.44 2.58
N SER A 124 21.32 -0.66 3.31
CA SER A 124 20.24 -0.84 4.28
C SER A 124 18.87 -0.32 3.75
N ALA A 125 18.28 0.67 4.39
CA ALA A 125 17.03 1.33 3.95
C ALA A 125 17.24 2.42 2.89
N SER A 126 18.48 2.67 2.46
CA SER A 126 18.80 3.73 1.51
C SER A 126 18.48 3.33 0.08
N LEU A 127 17.60 4.06 -0.58
CA LEU A 127 17.24 3.84 -1.99
C LEU A 127 17.58 5.08 -2.82
N LEU A 128 18.18 4.86 -4.00
CA LEU A 128 18.25 5.83 -5.06
C LEU A 128 17.15 5.50 -6.08
N ILE A 129 16.22 6.42 -6.27
CA ILE A 129 15.09 6.30 -7.20
C ILE A 129 15.29 7.31 -8.32
N GLU A 130 15.51 6.81 -9.55
CA GLU A 130 15.80 7.61 -10.74
C GLU A 130 14.62 7.50 -11.72
N TRP A 131 14.07 8.63 -12.15
CA TRP A 131 12.99 8.64 -13.14
C TRP A 131 12.97 9.95 -13.94
N GLU A 132 13.05 9.85 -15.27
CA GLU A 132 12.99 10.99 -16.21
C GLU A 132 13.94 12.15 -15.85
N GLY A 133 15.14 11.82 -15.36
CA GLY A 133 16.17 12.81 -14.97
C GLY A 133 15.97 13.43 -13.60
N PHE A 134 14.98 12.98 -12.82
CA PHE A 134 14.78 13.36 -11.43
C PHE A 134 15.22 12.24 -10.49
N ASN A 135 16.06 12.55 -9.52
CA ASN A 135 16.70 11.58 -8.64
C ASN A 135 16.35 11.84 -7.18
N ILE A 136 15.75 10.85 -6.54
CA ILE A 136 15.37 10.90 -5.13
C ILE A 136 16.24 9.93 -4.34
N LEU A 137 16.83 10.40 -3.24
CA LEU A 137 17.57 9.57 -2.29
C LEU A 137 16.77 9.45 -0.99
N THR A 138 16.48 8.21 -0.56
CA THR A 138 15.75 7.96 0.69
C THR A 138 16.68 7.45 1.77
N ASP A 139 16.51 7.90 3.02
CA ASP A 139 17.19 7.41 4.21
C ASP A 139 18.70 7.17 4.02
N PRO A 140 19.51 8.19 3.61
CA PRO A 140 20.85 7.97 3.12
C PRO A 140 21.84 7.58 4.24
N TRP A 141 22.19 6.30 4.27
CA TRP A 141 23.31 5.77 5.05
C TRP A 141 24.23 4.96 4.13
N MET A 142 25.35 5.56 3.73
CA MET A 142 26.26 5.00 2.72
C MET A 142 27.65 4.68 3.25
N GLU A 143 28.16 5.48 4.15
CA GLU A 143 29.50 5.38 4.66
C GLU A 143 29.51 5.43 6.19
N ARG A 144 30.54 4.81 6.79
CA ARG A 144 30.72 4.71 8.24
C ARG A 144 29.66 3.89 8.96
N LEU A 145 29.87 3.77 10.24
CA LEU A 145 29.00 3.02 11.15
C LEU A 145 27.81 3.89 11.59
N ALA A 146 26.69 3.25 11.87
CA ALA A 146 25.52 3.85 12.49
C ALA A 146 25.29 3.28 13.90
N VAL A 147 24.26 3.77 14.59
CA VAL A 147 23.79 3.27 15.88
C VAL A 147 24.96 3.17 16.89
N PHE A 148 25.53 4.33 17.25
CA PHE A 148 26.68 4.45 18.18
C PHE A 148 27.90 3.63 17.73
N ASP A 149 28.22 3.65 16.44
CA ASP A 149 29.33 2.93 15.82
C ASP A 149 29.27 1.40 16.00
N SER A 150 28.07 0.82 16.18
CA SER A 150 27.86 -0.59 16.37
C SER A 150 27.25 -1.32 15.17
N TRP A 151 26.68 -0.59 14.22
CA TRP A 151 26.06 -1.15 13.03
C TRP A 151 26.85 -0.81 11.77
N ILE A 152 26.94 -1.80 10.87
CA ILE A 152 27.59 -1.67 9.56
C ILE A 152 26.59 -2.05 8.47
N ASN A 153 26.62 -1.34 7.36
CA ASN A 153 25.91 -1.78 6.15
C ASN A 153 26.50 -3.09 5.64
N TYR A 154 25.64 -4.11 5.50
CA TYR A 154 26.03 -5.38 4.90
C TYR A 154 24.97 -5.89 3.90
N PRO A 155 25.32 -6.11 2.63
CA PRO A 155 26.62 -5.77 2.03
C PRO A 155 26.92 -4.26 2.11
N PRO A 156 28.20 -3.84 2.07
CA PRO A 156 28.54 -2.42 2.03
C PRO A 156 28.00 -1.79 0.75
N SER A 157 27.73 -0.47 0.78
CA SER A 157 27.33 0.25 -0.41
C SER A 157 28.35 0.10 -1.53
N GLU A 158 27.90 -0.33 -2.70
CA GLU A 158 28.76 -0.38 -3.90
C GLU A 158 28.93 1.00 -4.54
N ILE A 159 28.05 1.95 -4.22
CA ILE A 159 28.08 3.32 -4.76
C ILE A 159 28.65 4.24 -3.70
N LYS A 160 29.72 4.97 -4.05
CA LYS A 160 30.26 6.04 -3.19
C LYS A 160 29.43 7.29 -3.31
N ILE A 161 29.43 8.14 -2.29
CA ILE A 161 28.71 9.42 -2.30
C ILE A 161 29.15 10.29 -3.48
N SER A 162 30.44 10.26 -3.83
CA SER A 162 30.99 10.99 -4.98
C SER A 162 30.56 10.47 -6.35
N GLU A 163 29.98 9.27 -6.40
CA GLU A 163 29.49 8.62 -7.63
C GLU A 163 27.97 8.75 -7.78
N LEU A 164 27.29 9.32 -6.78
CA LEU A 164 25.86 9.58 -6.87
C LEU A 164 25.56 10.54 -8.04
N PRO A 165 24.50 10.32 -8.80
CA PRO A 165 24.00 11.31 -9.72
C PRO A 165 23.62 12.60 -8.97
N LYS A 166 23.33 13.66 -9.70
CA LYS A 166 22.75 14.86 -9.08
C LYS A 166 21.46 14.47 -8.37
N ILE A 167 21.39 14.67 -7.06
CA ILE A 167 20.20 14.40 -6.25
C ILE A 167 19.29 15.63 -6.26
N ASP A 168 18.02 15.45 -6.61
CA ASP A 168 17.03 16.52 -6.70
C ASP A 168 16.13 16.59 -5.47
N ALA A 169 16.02 15.50 -4.71
CA ALA A 169 15.29 15.44 -3.45
C ALA A 169 15.88 14.38 -2.51
N ILE A 170 15.86 14.67 -1.22
CA ILE A 170 16.12 13.69 -0.15
C ILE A 170 14.84 13.51 0.65
N TRP A 171 14.45 12.26 0.92
CA TRP A 171 13.41 11.95 1.89
C TRP A 171 14.00 11.16 3.04
N ILE A 172 13.58 11.46 4.27
CA ILE A 172 14.02 10.75 5.48
C ILE A 172 12.79 10.36 6.28
N SER A 173 12.70 9.09 6.60
CA SER A 173 11.54 8.48 7.26
C SER A 173 11.42 8.85 8.73
N HIS A 174 12.53 8.77 9.48
CA HIS A 174 12.56 9.01 10.92
C HIS A 174 13.99 9.33 11.41
N GLU A 175 14.16 9.47 12.73
CA GLU A 175 15.40 10.05 13.30
C GLU A 175 16.46 9.03 13.74
N HIS A 176 16.28 7.74 13.56
CA HIS A 176 17.30 6.75 13.86
C HIS A 176 18.55 6.97 13.00
N SER A 177 19.71 6.65 13.53
CA SER A 177 21.01 7.02 12.90
C SER A 177 21.33 6.20 11.64
N ASP A 178 20.66 5.12 11.39
CA ASP A 178 20.73 4.30 10.18
C ASP A 178 19.78 4.78 9.08
N HIS A 179 18.93 5.78 9.35
CA HIS A 179 18.08 6.50 8.41
C HIS A 179 18.47 7.98 8.31
N PHE A 180 18.56 8.68 9.45
CA PHE A 180 19.08 10.01 9.54
C PHE A 180 20.58 9.97 9.84
N HIS A 181 21.40 9.52 8.88
CA HIS A 181 22.82 9.35 9.09
C HIS A 181 23.59 10.67 8.92
N GLU A 182 23.92 11.32 10.04
CA GLU A 182 24.50 12.68 10.06
C GLU A 182 25.76 12.78 9.21
N HIS A 183 26.64 11.76 9.22
CA HIS A 183 27.87 11.78 8.42
C HIS A 183 27.56 11.79 6.93
N THR A 184 26.76 10.83 6.40
CA THR A 184 26.38 10.80 4.98
C THR A 184 25.67 12.11 4.59
N LEU A 185 24.72 12.58 5.38
CA LEU A 185 24.01 13.84 5.14
C LEU A 185 24.94 15.05 5.14
N SER A 186 26.03 15.03 5.94
CA SER A 186 27.01 16.11 5.97
C SER A 186 27.80 16.26 4.68
N LEU A 187 27.94 15.20 3.90
CA LEU A 187 28.67 15.15 2.62
C LEU A 187 27.82 15.54 1.41
N LEU A 188 26.49 15.54 1.54
CA LEU A 188 25.57 15.92 0.47
C LEU A 188 25.44 17.44 0.32
N ASP A 189 25.06 17.91 -0.89
CA ASP A 189 24.81 19.34 -1.15
C ASP A 189 23.66 19.86 -0.26
N LYS A 190 23.92 20.95 0.44
CA LYS A 190 22.98 21.57 1.40
C LYS A 190 21.84 22.34 0.75
N ASN A 191 21.87 22.52 -0.57
CA ASN A 191 20.79 23.15 -1.33
C ASN A 191 19.73 22.13 -1.76
N ILE A 192 20.01 20.82 -1.69
CA ILE A 192 19.03 19.77 -2.01
C ILE A 192 17.82 19.91 -1.08
N PRO A 193 16.57 19.91 -1.62
CA PRO A 193 15.36 19.86 -0.81
C PRO A 193 15.30 18.58 0.02
N VAL A 194 15.10 18.72 1.34
CA VAL A 194 14.94 17.60 2.27
C VAL A 194 13.49 17.52 2.73
N TYR A 195 12.82 16.42 2.41
CA TYR A 195 11.44 16.14 2.76
C TYR A 195 11.43 15.27 4.01
N LEU A 196 10.73 15.71 5.04
CA LEU A 196 10.72 15.10 6.37
C LEU A 196 9.28 14.98 6.87
N PRO A 197 8.90 13.87 7.54
CA PRO A 197 7.61 13.79 8.20
C PRO A 197 7.49 14.85 9.30
N ASP A 198 6.30 15.40 9.45
CA ASP A 198 5.98 16.41 10.46
C ASP A 198 5.65 15.72 11.80
N PHE A 199 6.69 15.22 12.47
CA PHE A 199 6.57 14.67 13.81
C PHE A 199 6.56 15.78 14.88
N ASP A 200 6.06 15.45 16.06
CA ASP A 200 6.03 16.33 17.23
C ASP A 200 7.37 17.08 17.42
N LYS A 201 7.26 18.41 17.65
CA LYS A 201 8.38 19.32 17.94
C LYS A 201 9.38 19.48 16.77
N GLN A 202 9.09 18.98 15.57
CA GLN A 202 9.94 19.15 14.37
C GLN A 202 11.42 18.78 14.60
N ARG A 203 11.67 17.69 15.32
CA ARG A 203 13.04 17.27 15.68
C ARG A 203 13.92 17.01 14.47
N LEU A 204 13.40 16.28 13.47
CA LEU A 204 14.11 16.00 12.22
C LEU A 204 14.50 17.29 11.48
N ALA A 205 13.57 18.24 11.35
CA ALA A 205 13.84 19.52 10.69
C ALA A 205 14.93 20.31 11.41
N LYS A 206 14.95 20.28 12.75
CA LYS A 206 16.03 20.93 13.54
C LYS A 206 17.37 20.25 13.33
N LYS A 207 17.41 18.90 13.29
CA LYS A 207 18.63 18.15 12.99
C LYS A 207 19.15 18.46 11.58
N ALA A 208 18.29 18.43 10.57
CA ALA A 208 18.65 18.74 9.19
C ALA A 208 19.19 20.17 9.05
N LYS A 209 18.55 21.14 9.73
CA LYS A 209 19.04 22.53 9.78
C LYS A 209 20.42 22.64 10.44
N LYS A 210 20.68 21.88 11.51
CA LYS A 210 21.98 21.85 12.19
C LYS A 210 23.11 21.33 11.28
N ILE A 211 22.80 20.35 10.40
CA ILE A 211 23.75 19.84 9.39
C ILE A 211 24.01 20.87 8.29
N GLY A 212 23.14 21.88 8.14
CA GLY A 212 23.30 22.98 7.18
C GLY A 212 22.35 22.96 6.00
N PHE A 213 21.37 22.04 5.94
CA PHE A 213 20.37 22.04 4.87
C PHE A 213 19.54 23.33 4.89
N LYS A 214 19.36 23.93 3.69
CA LYS A 214 18.70 25.23 3.53
C LYS A 214 17.23 25.09 3.11
N ASN A 215 16.89 23.99 2.43
CA ASN A 215 15.56 23.77 1.86
C ASN A 215 14.89 22.57 2.53
N ILE A 216 14.27 22.79 3.69
CA ILE A 216 13.62 21.76 4.49
C ILE A 216 12.12 21.86 4.31
N LYS A 217 11.48 20.75 3.95
CA LYS A 217 10.04 20.60 3.71
C LYS A 217 9.44 19.64 4.73
N SER A 218 8.67 20.14 5.68
CA SER A 218 7.89 19.30 6.60
C SER A 218 6.63 18.80 5.93
N MET A 219 6.40 17.48 5.97
CA MET A 219 5.27 16.80 5.34
C MET A 219 4.28 16.38 6.41
N SER A 220 3.09 16.97 6.40
CA SER A 220 1.99 16.51 7.26
C SER A 220 1.49 15.16 6.78
N SER A 221 1.24 14.26 7.73
CA SER A 221 0.80 12.89 7.45
C SER A 221 -0.46 12.86 6.57
N GLY A 222 -0.43 12.07 5.51
CA GLY A 222 -1.54 11.90 4.57
C GLY A 222 -1.76 13.09 3.61
N LYS A 223 -0.91 14.13 3.66
CA LYS A 223 -1.02 15.27 2.74
C LYS A 223 -0.11 15.07 1.53
N LEU A 224 -0.69 15.23 0.34
CA LEU A 224 0.04 15.15 -0.92
C LEU A 224 0.89 16.40 -1.14
N PHE A 225 2.18 16.19 -1.46
CA PHE A 225 3.13 17.22 -1.88
C PHE A 225 3.41 17.06 -3.37
N GLU A 226 3.15 18.09 -4.14
CA GLU A 226 3.51 18.15 -5.56
C GLU A 226 4.91 18.74 -5.66
N ILE A 227 5.86 17.95 -6.19
CA ILE A 227 7.23 18.37 -6.45
C ILE A 227 7.32 18.96 -7.85
N THR A 228 6.73 18.23 -8.80
CA THR A 228 6.47 18.66 -10.18
C THR A 228 5.09 18.17 -10.59
N ASP A 229 4.61 18.54 -11.78
CA ASP A 229 3.32 18.06 -12.31
C ASP A 229 3.22 16.53 -12.31
N ASN A 230 4.35 15.84 -12.54
CA ASN A 230 4.43 14.40 -12.68
C ASN A 230 5.02 13.67 -11.45
N ILE A 231 5.53 14.42 -10.46
CA ILE A 231 6.16 13.84 -9.26
C ILE A 231 5.46 14.33 -8.02
N LYS A 232 4.89 13.40 -7.26
CA LYS A 232 4.16 13.70 -6.03
C LYS A 232 4.62 12.77 -4.91
N MET A 233 4.70 13.31 -3.71
CA MET A 233 5.08 12.58 -2.50
C MET A 233 4.03 12.74 -1.42
N MET A 234 3.84 11.71 -0.61
CA MET A 234 3.03 11.75 0.59
C MET A 234 3.72 10.92 1.67
N SER A 235 3.77 11.44 2.89
CA SER A 235 4.28 10.72 4.04
C SER A 235 3.12 10.31 4.94
N PHE A 236 3.14 9.09 5.45
CA PHE A 236 2.20 8.59 6.43
C PHE A 236 2.95 8.24 7.71
N ASN A 237 2.49 8.76 8.84
CA ASN A 237 3.01 8.33 10.13
C ASN A 237 2.44 6.95 10.45
N SER A 238 3.29 6.01 10.83
CA SER A 238 2.87 4.62 11.12
C SER A 238 2.00 4.48 12.36
N GLY A 239 1.91 5.53 13.18
CA GLY A 239 1.24 5.48 14.48
C GLY A 239 2.04 4.71 15.54
N SER A 240 3.24 4.25 15.22
CA SER A 240 4.14 3.62 16.18
C SER A 240 4.64 4.65 17.21
N ILE A 241 4.98 4.17 18.40
CA ILE A 241 5.61 5.01 19.44
C ILE A 241 7.01 5.51 19.02
N TRP A 242 7.60 4.91 17.97
CA TRP A 242 8.93 5.21 17.46
C TRP A 242 8.94 6.30 16.36
N ASN A 243 7.77 6.87 16.04
CA ASN A 243 7.63 7.92 15.01
C ASN A 243 8.17 7.53 13.63
N ASP A 244 7.92 6.29 13.20
CA ASP A 244 8.28 5.86 11.85
C ASP A 244 7.28 6.40 10.82
N SER A 245 7.74 6.55 9.58
CA SER A 245 6.87 6.98 8.50
C SER A 245 7.06 6.16 7.23
N ILE A 246 6.02 6.14 6.42
CA ILE A 246 5.93 5.46 5.13
C ILE A 246 5.93 6.53 4.05
N LEU A 247 6.69 6.32 2.97
CA LEU A 247 6.66 7.18 1.79
C LEU A 247 5.77 6.56 0.71
N TYR A 248 4.75 7.29 0.28
CA TYR A 248 4.13 7.10 -1.03
C TYR A 248 4.75 8.08 -2.02
N LEU A 249 5.25 7.55 -3.14
CA LEU A 249 5.85 8.30 -4.23
C LEU A 249 5.12 7.98 -5.52
N GLN A 250 4.63 9.02 -6.21
CA GLN A 250 4.05 8.92 -7.54
C GLN A 250 5.02 9.53 -8.55
N LEU A 251 5.37 8.77 -9.59
CA LEU A 251 6.23 9.15 -10.71
C LEU A 251 5.43 8.94 -12.00
N GLY A 252 4.78 9.97 -12.51
CA GLY A 252 3.79 9.84 -13.56
C GLY A 252 2.68 8.86 -13.17
N ASN A 253 2.59 7.73 -13.88
CA ASN A 253 1.63 6.66 -13.60
C ASN A 253 2.16 5.58 -12.64
N PHE A 254 3.43 5.63 -12.27
CA PHE A 254 4.02 4.67 -11.34
C PHE A 254 3.76 5.09 -9.89
N LYS A 255 3.48 4.11 -9.05
CA LYS A 255 3.24 4.30 -7.61
C LYS A 255 4.20 3.40 -6.84
N ILE A 256 4.98 4.00 -5.95
CA ILE A 256 5.97 3.31 -5.11
C ILE A 256 5.59 3.55 -3.66
N LEU A 257 5.57 2.49 -2.87
CA LEU A 257 5.39 2.57 -1.43
C LEU A 257 6.67 2.06 -0.76
N ASN A 258 7.39 2.96 -0.09
CA ASN A 258 8.52 2.61 0.75
C ASN A 258 8.05 2.57 2.21
N VAL A 259 7.92 1.36 2.72
CA VAL A 259 7.36 1.09 4.06
C VAL A 259 8.42 1.28 5.15
N ASN A 260 9.70 1.03 4.78
CA ASN A 260 10.80 1.21 5.71
C ASN A 260 10.64 0.33 6.98
N ASP A 261 10.91 0.89 8.17
CA ASP A 261 10.75 0.21 9.46
C ASP A 261 9.32 0.30 10.03
N ALA A 262 8.43 1.00 9.31
CA ALA A 262 7.05 1.16 9.73
C ALA A 262 6.33 -0.19 9.73
N GLY A 263 6.07 -0.74 10.92
CA GLY A 263 5.26 -1.94 11.06
C GLY A 263 3.80 -1.69 10.68
N PHE A 264 3.14 -2.69 10.11
CA PHE A 264 1.69 -2.72 9.98
C PHE A 264 1.12 -3.42 11.22
N ASN A 265 0.41 -2.67 12.06
CA ASN A 265 -0.37 -3.22 13.17
C ASN A 265 -1.80 -3.53 12.71
#